data_20f1f9650dd13c0ef6030d88c152ccef
#
_entry.id   20f1f9650dd13c0ef6030d88c152ccef
#
_cell.length_a   1.000
_cell.length_b   1.000
_cell.length_c   1.000
_cell.angle_alpha   90.00
_cell.angle_beta   90.00
_cell.angle_gamma   90.00
#
_symmetry.space_group_name_H-M   'P 1'
#
loop_
_entity.id
_entity.type
_entity.pdbx_description
1 polymer ?
#
loop_
_entity_poly.entity_id
_entity_poly.type
_entity_poly.pdbx_seq_one_letter_code
_entity_poly.pdbx_strand_id
1 'polypeptide(L)'
;LNAIPETGGEETGFLMKKNDMLARALGNLPFRRNVRAREFTTFRIGGPVTFFAEPKDADELCAMLSAARSCDYPVYIIGNGSNLLVSDSGVEALFIRIGARMAGVGFDGTRLKCGAGALLCTAAKAAVAEGLAGLEWAAGIPGTVGGAVAMNAGAYGGEIKQVLKSVTVVECGRIAKKIVHAGDLGYRSSVYAFPNAVVAGAEFELAVDADGEARRRMEEFNMRRKEKQPLEYPSAGSTFKRPEGHFAGALIEQAGLKGTRIGGAEVSPKHAGFIVNCGGATCADVLNLIDLVRERVYKEFGVLLEPEIKIIK
;
A
#
# COMPACT_ATOMS: atom_id res chain seq x y z
N LEU A 1 28.33 -23.20 -36.78
CA LEU A 1 26.88 -23.01 -36.68
C LEU A 1 26.40 -23.89 -35.54
N ASN A 2 26.46 -23.33 -34.31
CA ASN A 2 25.87 -23.96 -33.13
C ASN A 2 24.50 -23.31 -32.90
N ALA A 3 23.46 -24.14 -32.93
CA ALA A 3 22.09 -23.78 -32.66
C ALA A 3 21.98 -23.31 -31.21
N ILE A 4 21.40 -22.12 -30.97
CA ILE A 4 20.97 -21.62 -29.66
C ILE A 4 19.75 -22.47 -29.30
N PRO A 5 19.68 -23.11 -28.10
CA PRO A 5 18.49 -23.85 -27.71
C PRO A 5 17.32 -22.88 -27.48
N GLU A 6 16.19 -23.19 -28.12
CA GLU A 6 14.90 -22.52 -27.89
C GLU A 6 14.36 -22.90 -26.49
N THR A 7 14.77 -22.16 -25.45
CA THR A 7 14.25 -22.37 -24.09
C THR A 7 12.90 -21.65 -23.83
N GLY A 8 12.41 -20.86 -24.78
CA GLY A 8 11.16 -20.06 -24.59
C GLY A 8 9.85 -20.86 -24.68
N GLY A 9 9.85 -22.05 -25.28
CA GLY A 9 8.62 -22.85 -25.50
C GLY A 9 8.15 -23.63 -24.27
N GLU A 10 9.10 -24.14 -23.47
CA GLU A 10 8.78 -24.95 -22.29
C GLU A 10 8.31 -24.07 -21.12
N GLU A 11 8.91 -22.89 -20.91
CA GLU A 11 8.48 -21.94 -19.88
C GLU A 11 7.06 -21.41 -20.16
N THR A 12 6.75 -21.02 -21.38
CA THR A 12 5.40 -20.58 -21.76
C THR A 12 4.36 -21.68 -21.59
N GLY A 13 4.68 -22.92 -21.93
CA GLY A 13 3.79 -24.08 -21.74
C GLY A 13 3.55 -24.41 -20.26
N PHE A 14 4.56 -24.26 -19.40
CA PHE A 14 4.45 -24.46 -17.96
C PHE A 14 3.61 -23.37 -17.28
N LEU A 15 3.80 -22.12 -17.67
CA LEU A 15 3.05 -20.96 -17.15
C LEU A 15 1.58 -21.02 -17.60
N MET A 16 1.28 -21.38 -18.82
CA MET A 16 -0.11 -21.61 -19.25
C MET A 16 -0.79 -22.70 -18.42
N LYS A 17 -0.08 -23.78 -18.05
CA LYS A 17 -0.62 -24.81 -17.14
C LYS A 17 -0.90 -24.26 -15.73
N LYS A 18 -0.01 -23.45 -15.16
CA LYS A 18 -0.21 -22.83 -13.83
C LYS A 18 -1.41 -21.88 -13.83
N ASN A 19 -1.58 -21.07 -14.87
CA ASN A 19 -2.71 -20.16 -15.02
C ASN A 19 -4.05 -20.91 -15.08
N ASP A 20 -4.11 -22.04 -15.82
CA ASP A 20 -5.30 -22.86 -15.90
C ASP A 20 -5.58 -23.59 -14.56
N MET A 21 -4.54 -24.05 -13.88
CA MET A 21 -4.66 -24.66 -12.56
C MET A 21 -5.25 -23.67 -11.54
N LEU A 22 -4.72 -22.43 -11.48
CA LEU A 22 -5.26 -21.41 -10.60
C LEU A 22 -6.71 -21.06 -10.93
N ALA A 23 -7.03 -20.88 -12.22
CA ALA A 23 -8.41 -20.58 -12.62
C ALA A 23 -9.40 -21.67 -12.21
N ARG A 24 -9.01 -22.95 -12.31
CA ARG A 24 -9.81 -24.09 -11.83
C ARG A 24 -9.90 -24.10 -10.30
N ALA A 25 -8.81 -23.85 -9.60
CA ALA A 25 -8.77 -23.81 -8.12
C ALA A 25 -9.61 -22.67 -7.55
N LEU A 26 -9.65 -21.51 -8.23
CA LEU A 26 -10.54 -20.41 -7.85
C LEU A 26 -12.02 -20.73 -8.07
N GLY A 27 -12.35 -21.64 -9.02
CA GLY A 27 -13.72 -22.12 -9.24
C GLY A 27 -14.71 -20.99 -9.46
N ASN A 28 -15.71 -20.88 -8.57
CA ASN A 28 -16.75 -19.84 -8.61
C ASN A 28 -16.38 -18.52 -7.90
N LEU A 29 -15.15 -18.42 -7.34
CA LEU A 29 -14.69 -17.17 -6.73
C LEU A 29 -14.54 -16.10 -7.82
N PRO A 30 -14.96 -14.84 -7.57
CA PRO A 30 -14.91 -13.81 -8.58
C PRO A 30 -13.47 -13.37 -8.84
N PHE A 31 -13.04 -13.42 -10.09
CA PHE A 31 -11.77 -12.84 -10.54
C PHE A 31 -11.89 -12.28 -11.96
N ARG A 32 -10.97 -11.39 -12.30
CA ARG A 32 -10.77 -10.85 -13.65
C ARG A 32 -9.36 -11.20 -14.13
N ARG A 33 -9.15 -11.24 -15.45
CA ARG A 33 -7.84 -11.47 -16.05
C ARG A 33 -7.32 -10.21 -16.73
N ASN A 34 -6.01 -10.05 -16.78
CA ASN A 34 -5.31 -9.00 -17.53
C ASN A 34 -5.76 -7.57 -17.15
N VAL A 35 -6.06 -7.35 -15.87
CA VAL A 35 -6.41 -6.02 -15.35
C VAL A 35 -5.14 -5.18 -15.26
N ARG A 36 -5.16 -3.97 -15.82
CA ARG A 36 -3.97 -3.11 -15.78
C ARG A 36 -3.77 -2.49 -14.40
N ALA A 37 -2.55 -2.60 -13.85
CA ALA A 37 -2.22 -2.10 -12.52
C ALA A 37 -2.46 -0.59 -12.37
N ARG A 38 -2.31 0.19 -13.44
CA ARG A 38 -2.64 1.63 -13.45
C ARG A 38 -4.11 1.93 -13.12
N GLU A 39 -5.03 0.97 -13.20
CA GLU A 39 -6.44 1.14 -12.89
C GLU A 39 -6.74 1.04 -11.39
N PHE A 40 -5.84 0.40 -10.61
CA PHE A 40 -6.02 0.19 -9.18
C PHE A 40 -4.85 0.70 -8.33
N THR A 41 -3.90 1.45 -8.90
CA THR A 41 -2.83 2.13 -8.16
C THR A 41 -3.05 3.65 -8.18
N THR A 42 -2.74 4.33 -7.07
CA THR A 42 -2.81 5.80 -7.01
C THR A 42 -1.73 6.47 -7.86
N PHE A 43 -0.66 5.76 -8.18
CA PHE A 43 0.39 6.25 -9.09
C PHE A 43 -0.04 6.23 -10.57
N ARG A 44 -1.10 5.45 -10.89
CA ARG A 44 -1.61 5.25 -12.26
C ARG A 44 -0.55 4.73 -13.24
N ILE A 45 0.34 3.87 -12.74
CA ILE A 45 1.41 3.20 -13.50
C ILE A 45 1.25 1.69 -13.35
N GLY A 46 1.65 0.94 -14.37
CA GLY A 46 1.73 -0.51 -14.40
C GLY A 46 0.89 -1.19 -15.46
N GLY A 47 1.46 -2.26 -15.98
CA GLY A 47 0.90 -3.14 -17.01
C GLY A 47 -0.14 -4.12 -16.48
N PRO A 48 -0.50 -5.15 -17.29
CA PRO A 48 -1.50 -6.13 -16.93
C PRO A 48 -1.02 -7.06 -15.80
N VAL A 49 -1.91 -7.39 -14.86
CA VAL A 49 -1.74 -8.49 -13.91
C VAL A 49 -2.58 -9.67 -14.35
N THR A 50 -2.03 -10.89 -14.26
CA THR A 50 -2.68 -12.08 -14.84
C THR A 50 -4.04 -12.34 -14.20
N PHE A 51 -4.13 -12.29 -12.87
CA PHE A 51 -5.37 -12.45 -12.12
C PHE A 51 -5.57 -11.30 -11.14
N PHE A 52 -6.79 -10.83 -11.04
CA PHE A 52 -7.22 -9.79 -10.12
C PHE A 52 -8.52 -10.22 -9.45
N ALA A 53 -8.54 -10.27 -8.13
CA ALA A 53 -9.69 -10.70 -7.33
C ALA A 53 -10.00 -9.71 -6.21
N GLU A 54 -11.30 -9.60 -5.86
CA GLU A 54 -11.79 -8.75 -4.79
C GLU A 54 -12.74 -9.55 -3.89
N PRO A 55 -12.24 -10.14 -2.77
CA PRO A 55 -13.06 -10.88 -1.84
C PRO A 55 -14.11 -9.98 -1.18
N LYS A 56 -15.27 -10.54 -0.85
CA LYS A 56 -16.33 -9.84 -0.11
C LYS A 56 -16.19 -9.96 1.41
N ASP A 57 -15.48 -10.99 1.88
CA ASP A 57 -15.31 -11.33 3.28
C ASP A 57 -14.01 -12.12 3.51
N ALA A 58 -13.76 -12.46 4.77
CA ALA A 58 -12.57 -13.20 5.17
C ALA A 58 -12.60 -14.67 4.67
N ASP A 59 -13.76 -15.24 4.46
CA ASP A 59 -13.91 -16.63 3.96
C ASP A 59 -13.54 -16.70 2.48
N GLU A 60 -14.02 -15.77 1.63
CA GLU A 60 -13.58 -15.67 0.23
C GLU A 60 -12.08 -15.36 0.13
N LEU A 61 -11.55 -14.49 0.99
CA LEU A 61 -10.12 -14.19 1.05
C LEU A 61 -9.31 -15.47 1.38
N CYS A 62 -9.75 -16.22 2.39
CA CYS A 62 -9.13 -17.47 2.80
C CYS A 62 -9.16 -18.52 1.66
N ALA A 63 -10.27 -18.63 0.95
CA ALA A 63 -10.43 -19.55 -0.18
C ALA A 63 -9.50 -19.16 -1.35
N MET A 64 -9.40 -17.86 -1.69
CA MET A 64 -8.50 -17.35 -2.75
C MET A 64 -7.04 -17.63 -2.42
N LEU A 65 -6.62 -17.38 -1.17
CA LEU A 65 -5.25 -17.67 -0.70
C LEU A 65 -4.94 -19.17 -0.73
N SER A 66 -5.91 -20.01 -0.34
CA SER A 66 -5.78 -21.46 -0.39
C SER A 66 -5.67 -21.99 -1.81
N ALA A 67 -6.46 -21.46 -2.74
CA ALA A 67 -6.39 -21.77 -4.17
C ALA A 67 -5.01 -21.42 -4.76
N ALA A 68 -4.50 -20.24 -4.47
CA ALA A 68 -3.18 -19.83 -4.94
C ALA A 68 -2.06 -20.71 -4.36
N ARG A 69 -2.14 -21.03 -3.05
CA ARG A 69 -1.18 -21.91 -2.39
C ARG A 69 -1.16 -23.31 -3.00
N SER A 70 -2.34 -23.90 -3.30
CA SER A 70 -2.44 -25.24 -3.89
C SER A 70 -1.79 -25.35 -5.27
N CYS A 71 -1.64 -24.22 -5.98
CA CYS A 71 -1.03 -24.12 -7.30
C CYS A 71 0.40 -23.55 -7.25
N ASP A 72 0.93 -23.26 -6.06
CA ASP A 72 2.20 -22.52 -5.91
C ASP A 72 2.22 -21.28 -6.80
N TYR A 73 1.14 -20.48 -6.74
CA TYR A 73 0.95 -19.30 -7.58
C TYR A 73 1.29 -18.02 -6.82
N PRO A 74 2.06 -17.09 -7.44
CA PRO A 74 2.44 -15.85 -6.77
C PRO A 74 1.22 -15.00 -6.40
N VAL A 75 1.22 -14.43 -5.20
CA VAL A 75 0.13 -13.58 -4.68
C VAL A 75 0.66 -12.23 -4.24
N TYR A 76 -0.08 -11.18 -4.57
CA TYR A 76 0.09 -9.85 -4.00
C TYR A 76 -1.21 -9.40 -3.34
N ILE A 77 -1.12 -9.03 -2.06
CA ILE A 77 -2.23 -8.44 -1.31
C ILE A 77 -2.13 -6.94 -1.40
N ILE A 78 -3.19 -6.32 -1.87
CA ILE A 78 -3.24 -4.87 -2.05
C ILE A 78 -4.49 -4.28 -1.40
N GLY A 79 -4.37 -3.05 -0.93
CA GLY A 79 -5.50 -2.21 -0.54
C GLY A 79 -5.85 -1.21 -1.64
N ASN A 80 -5.76 0.08 -1.35
CA ASN A 80 -6.02 1.16 -2.32
C ASN A 80 -4.87 1.40 -3.32
N GLY A 81 -3.82 0.58 -3.33
CA GLY A 81 -2.68 0.74 -4.25
C GLY A 81 -1.87 2.03 -4.05
N SER A 82 -1.93 2.63 -2.85
CA SER A 82 -1.36 3.94 -2.57
C SER A 82 0.14 3.94 -2.20
N ASN A 83 0.78 2.77 -2.21
CA ASN A 83 2.21 2.60 -1.95
C ASN A 83 2.87 1.63 -2.95
N LEU A 84 2.36 1.57 -4.19
CA LEU A 84 2.78 0.58 -5.19
C LEU A 84 3.30 1.25 -6.46
N LEU A 85 4.38 0.66 -6.98
CA LEU A 85 4.87 0.85 -8.34
C LEU A 85 4.93 -0.53 -9.02
N VAL A 86 4.17 -0.73 -10.08
CA VAL A 86 4.04 -2.01 -10.78
C VAL A 86 4.67 -1.92 -12.17
N SER A 87 5.35 -2.99 -12.59
CA SER A 87 6.02 -3.08 -13.89
C SER A 87 5.08 -2.77 -15.08
N ASP A 88 5.61 -2.09 -16.08
CA ASP A 88 4.88 -1.78 -17.32
C ASP A 88 4.61 -3.01 -18.19
N SER A 89 5.50 -4.00 -18.12
CA SER A 89 5.33 -5.28 -18.82
C SER A 89 4.22 -6.16 -18.22
N GLY A 90 3.75 -5.79 -17.02
CA GLY A 90 2.79 -6.56 -16.24
C GLY A 90 3.45 -7.51 -15.26
N VAL A 91 2.62 -8.28 -14.56
CA VAL A 91 3.05 -9.21 -13.50
C VAL A 91 2.23 -10.49 -13.57
N GLU A 92 2.90 -11.62 -13.63
CA GLU A 92 2.26 -12.93 -13.61
C GLU A 92 1.99 -13.36 -12.15
N ALA A 93 0.87 -12.91 -11.61
CA ALA A 93 0.46 -13.15 -10.24
C ALA A 93 -1.05 -13.01 -10.07
N LEU A 94 -1.54 -13.49 -8.92
CA LEU A 94 -2.87 -13.18 -8.39
C LEU A 94 -2.77 -11.94 -7.50
N PHE A 95 -3.38 -10.85 -7.93
CA PHE A 95 -3.58 -9.67 -7.09
C PHE A 95 -4.92 -9.78 -6.37
N ILE A 96 -4.89 -9.81 -5.05
CA ILE A 96 -6.09 -9.80 -4.21
C ILE A 96 -6.23 -8.41 -3.60
N ARG A 97 -7.24 -7.67 -4.05
CA ARG A 97 -7.55 -6.33 -3.54
C ARG A 97 -8.57 -6.42 -2.41
N ILE A 98 -8.12 -6.02 -1.21
CA ILE A 98 -9.01 -5.84 -0.06
C ILE A 98 -9.53 -4.40 -0.10
N GLY A 99 -10.71 -4.24 -0.68
CA GLY A 99 -11.33 -2.95 -1.02
C GLY A 99 -12.72 -2.79 -0.45
N ALA A 100 -13.56 -2.03 -1.17
CA ALA A 100 -14.89 -1.59 -0.72
C ALA A 100 -15.82 -2.72 -0.26
N ARG A 101 -15.69 -3.94 -0.79
CA ARG A 101 -16.50 -5.09 -0.38
C ARG A 101 -16.24 -5.56 1.05
N MET A 102 -15.08 -5.18 1.63
CA MET A 102 -14.68 -5.46 3.01
C MET A 102 -14.46 -4.15 3.80
N ALA A 103 -15.29 -3.12 3.59
CA ALA A 103 -15.09 -1.76 4.09
C ALA A 103 -16.04 -1.36 5.23
N GLY A 104 -16.56 -2.31 6.00
CA GLY A 104 -17.43 -2.02 7.14
C GLY A 104 -16.75 -1.13 8.19
N VAL A 105 -17.49 -0.16 8.76
CA VAL A 105 -17.07 0.69 9.87
C VAL A 105 -18.18 0.69 10.90
N GLY A 106 -17.85 0.44 12.17
CA GLY A 106 -18.81 0.42 13.28
C GLY A 106 -18.14 0.78 14.59
N PHE A 107 -18.95 1.10 15.61
CA PHE A 107 -18.50 1.54 16.92
C PHE A 107 -19.10 0.68 18.03
N ASP A 108 -18.36 0.59 19.14
CA ASP A 108 -18.77 -0.05 20.37
C ASP A 108 -18.11 0.74 21.52
N GLY A 109 -18.79 1.79 21.98
CA GLY A 109 -18.20 2.80 22.85
C GLY A 109 -17.01 3.50 22.21
N THR A 110 -15.85 3.44 22.85
CA THR A 110 -14.59 4.01 22.34
C THR A 110 -13.90 3.11 21.29
N ARG A 111 -14.44 1.94 21.02
CA ARG A 111 -13.86 1.00 20.06
C ARG A 111 -14.39 1.22 18.66
N LEU A 112 -13.49 1.53 17.76
CA LEU A 112 -13.77 1.59 16.33
C LEU A 112 -13.42 0.23 15.70
N LYS A 113 -14.40 -0.43 15.06
CA LYS A 113 -14.26 -1.69 14.34
C LYS A 113 -14.31 -1.44 12.84
N CYS A 114 -13.27 -1.86 12.11
CA CYS A 114 -13.17 -1.64 10.67
C CYS A 114 -12.88 -2.94 9.91
N GLY A 115 -13.55 -3.13 8.78
CA GLY A 115 -13.10 -4.05 7.76
C GLY A 115 -11.80 -3.54 7.12
N ALA A 116 -10.91 -4.46 6.74
CA ALA A 116 -9.59 -4.09 6.22
C ALA A 116 -9.63 -3.26 4.91
N GLY A 117 -10.73 -3.37 4.15
CA GLY A 117 -10.96 -2.59 2.92
C GLY A 117 -11.48 -1.17 3.15
N ALA A 118 -11.86 -0.80 4.37
CA ALA A 118 -12.27 0.57 4.67
C ALA A 118 -11.11 1.54 4.42
N LEU A 119 -11.39 2.69 3.82
CA LEU A 119 -10.38 3.74 3.69
C LEU A 119 -10.04 4.29 5.08
N LEU A 120 -8.76 4.39 5.39
CA LEU A 120 -8.30 4.90 6.68
C LEU A 120 -8.79 6.32 6.95
N CYS A 121 -8.80 7.16 5.93
CA CYS A 121 -9.34 8.52 6.04
C CYS A 121 -10.85 8.55 6.35
N THR A 122 -11.62 7.59 5.85
CA THR A 122 -13.07 7.46 6.16
C THR A 122 -13.25 7.01 7.60
N ALA A 123 -12.47 6.02 8.07
CA ALA A 123 -12.50 5.55 9.46
C ALA A 123 -12.12 6.66 10.44
N ALA A 124 -11.09 7.45 10.13
CA ALA A 124 -10.66 8.59 10.95
C ALA A 124 -11.73 9.68 11.04
N LYS A 125 -12.36 10.04 9.92
CA LYS A 125 -13.45 11.03 9.90
C LYS A 125 -14.68 10.54 10.68
N ALA A 126 -15.02 9.26 10.56
CA ALA A 126 -16.12 8.65 11.30
C ALA A 126 -15.85 8.69 12.82
N ALA A 127 -14.61 8.39 13.25
CA ALA A 127 -14.23 8.47 14.67
C ALA A 127 -14.39 9.88 15.24
N VAL A 128 -13.93 10.90 14.51
CA VAL A 128 -14.08 12.31 14.93
C VAL A 128 -15.55 12.73 14.95
N ALA A 129 -16.38 12.24 14.03
CA ALA A 129 -17.82 12.52 14.02
C ALA A 129 -18.56 11.90 15.21
N GLU A 130 -18.07 10.77 15.74
CA GLU A 130 -18.54 10.11 16.97
C GLU A 130 -17.96 10.72 18.27
N GLY A 131 -17.23 11.84 18.18
CA GLY A 131 -16.60 12.47 19.34
C GLY A 131 -15.43 11.67 19.91
N LEU A 132 -14.72 10.94 19.07
CA LEU A 132 -13.54 10.15 19.43
C LEU A 132 -12.25 10.79 18.88
N ALA A 133 -11.17 10.69 19.66
CA ALA A 133 -9.85 11.20 19.35
C ALA A 133 -8.81 10.06 19.24
N GLY A 134 -7.72 10.32 18.50
CA GLY A 134 -6.59 9.40 18.35
C GLY A 134 -6.29 8.98 16.90
N LEU A 135 -7.20 9.25 15.94
CA LEU A 135 -7.01 8.99 14.51
C LEU A 135 -7.03 10.24 13.63
N GLU A 136 -7.02 11.44 14.16
CA GLU A 136 -7.10 12.71 13.42
C GLU A 136 -6.00 12.83 12.36
N TRP A 137 -4.80 12.38 12.70
CA TRP A 137 -3.61 12.38 11.83
C TRP A 137 -3.79 11.52 10.57
N ALA A 138 -4.70 10.54 10.62
CA ALA A 138 -4.91 9.56 9.56
C ALA A 138 -5.89 10.04 8.48
N ALA A 139 -6.65 11.13 8.72
CA ALA A 139 -7.75 11.58 7.87
C ALA A 139 -7.36 11.97 6.44
N GLY A 140 -6.07 12.21 6.19
CA GLY A 140 -5.54 12.49 4.84
C GLY A 140 -4.81 11.32 4.18
N ILE A 141 -4.67 10.16 4.82
CA ILE A 141 -3.93 9.01 4.27
C ILE A 141 -4.82 8.23 3.30
N PRO A 142 -4.41 8.03 2.02
CA PRO A 142 -5.25 7.42 0.99
C PRO A 142 -5.27 5.88 1.02
N GLY A 143 -4.67 5.24 2.04
CA GLY A 143 -4.63 3.78 2.18
C GLY A 143 -5.90 3.18 2.77
N THR A 144 -6.03 1.85 2.70
CA THR A 144 -7.04 1.09 3.45
C THR A 144 -6.56 0.78 4.87
N VAL A 145 -7.48 0.46 5.77
CA VAL A 145 -7.18 0.04 7.15
C VAL A 145 -6.23 -1.15 7.16
N GLY A 146 -6.47 -2.19 6.33
CA GLY A 146 -5.57 -3.34 6.24
C GLY A 146 -4.17 -2.97 5.78
N GLY A 147 -4.04 -2.11 4.77
CA GLY A 147 -2.75 -1.58 4.31
C GLY A 147 -2.06 -0.72 5.38
N ALA A 148 -2.82 0.07 6.13
CA ALA A 148 -2.30 0.87 7.23
C ALA A 148 -1.76 0.03 8.38
N VAL A 149 -2.44 -1.06 8.75
CA VAL A 149 -1.96 -2.03 9.74
C VAL A 149 -0.69 -2.73 9.25
N ALA A 150 -0.68 -3.22 8.00
CA ALA A 150 0.46 -3.92 7.42
C ALA A 150 1.74 -3.05 7.36
N MET A 151 1.58 -1.73 7.22
CA MET A 151 2.68 -0.77 7.13
C MET A 151 2.93 0.01 8.42
N ASN A 152 2.18 -0.24 9.50
CA ASN A 152 2.15 0.66 10.65
C ASN A 152 2.11 2.13 10.19
N ALA A 153 1.09 2.47 9.39
CA ALA A 153 0.99 3.80 8.80
C ALA A 153 1.03 4.90 9.86
N GLY A 154 1.69 6.00 9.54
CA GLY A 154 1.79 7.12 10.48
C GLY A 154 2.05 8.44 9.76
N ALA A 155 1.59 9.51 10.39
CA ALA A 155 1.80 10.90 9.97
C ALA A 155 1.65 11.83 11.19
N TYR A 156 2.31 12.98 11.17
CA TYR A 156 2.16 14.04 12.18
C TYR A 156 2.33 13.56 13.63
N GLY A 157 3.22 12.57 13.87
CA GLY A 157 3.48 11.99 15.20
C GLY A 157 2.52 10.88 15.63
N GLY A 158 1.43 10.63 14.88
CA GLY A 158 0.55 9.50 15.10
C GLY A 158 0.95 8.27 14.28
N GLU A 159 0.72 7.07 14.82
CA GLU A 159 0.94 5.79 14.17
C GLU A 159 -0.16 4.79 14.53
N ILE A 160 -0.44 3.83 13.65
CA ILE A 160 -1.46 2.78 13.87
C ILE A 160 -1.24 2.02 15.18
N LYS A 161 0.01 1.67 15.51
CA LYS A 161 0.35 0.92 16.75
C LYS A 161 -0.10 1.60 18.04
N GLN A 162 -0.32 2.91 18.04
CA GLN A 162 -0.72 3.65 19.23
C GLN A 162 -2.17 3.40 19.64
N VAL A 163 -3.03 3.05 18.67
CA VAL A 163 -4.47 2.88 18.86
C VAL A 163 -4.98 1.49 18.47
N LEU A 164 -4.18 0.67 17.78
CA LEU A 164 -4.58 -0.66 17.34
C LEU A 164 -4.66 -1.63 18.52
N LYS A 165 -5.83 -2.24 18.72
CA LYS A 165 -6.10 -3.16 19.84
C LYS A 165 -6.07 -4.63 19.41
N SER A 166 -6.73 -4.93 18.30
CA SER A 166 -6.79 -6.30 17.76
C SER A 166 -6.95 -6.27 16.25
N VAL A 167 -6.59 -7.39 15.62
CA VAL A 167 -6.76 -7.60 14.18
C VAL A 167 -7.46 -8.94 13.93
N THR A 168 -8.30 -8.97 12.90
CA THR A 168 -8.76 -10.23 12.30
C THR A 168 -7.87 -10.50 11.11
N VAL A 169 -7.22 -11.65 11.09
CA VAL A 169 -6.27 -12.04 10.02
C VAL A 169 -6.66 -13.36 9.38
N VAL A 170 -6.30 -13.53 8.12
CA VAL A 170 -6.21 -14.82 7.45
C VAL A 170 -4.75 -15.28 7.47
N GLU A 171 -4.47 -16.39 8.12
CA GLU A 171 -3.13 -16.93 8.29
C GLU A 171 -3.19 -18.45 8.15
N CYS A 172 -2.31 -19.03 7.36
CA CYS A 172 -2.24 -20.49 7.12
C CYS A 172 -3.59 -21.14 6.79
N GLY A 173 -4.46 -20.46 6.05
CA GLY A 173 -5.79 -20.98 5.67
C GLY A 173 -6.83 -20.93 6.78
N ARG A 174 -6.60 -20.13 7.82
CA ARG A 174 -7.53 -19.94 8.95
C ARG A 174 -7.78 -18.48 9.22
N ILE A 175 -8.99 -18.16 9.66
CA ILE A 175 -9.36 -16.83 10.14
C ILE A 175 -9.16 -16.81 11.66
N ALA A 176 -8.41 -15.84 12.16
CA ALA A 176 -8.14 -15.70 13.58
C ALA A 176 -8.21 -14.23 14.01
N LYS A 177 -8.74 -13.99 15.21
CA LYS A 177 -8.62 -12.69 15.89
C LYS A 177 -7.37 -12.73 16.77
N LYS A 178 -6.50 -11.72 16.63
CA LYS A 178 -5.26 -11.57 17.40
C LYS A 178 -5.28 -10.27 18.17
N ILE A 179 -4.92 -10.32 19.43
CA ILE A 179 -4.61 -9.13 20.24
C ILE A 179 -3.25 -8.63 19.83
N VAL A 180 -3.10 -7.32 19.71
CA VAL A 180 -1.84 -6.67 19.32
C VAL A 180 -0.97 -6.49 20.55
N HIS A 181 0.30 -6.88 20.42
CA HIS A 181 1.30 -6.77 21.47
C HIS A 181 2.37 -5.72 21.11
N ALA A 182 3.07 -5.25 22.14
CA ALA A 182 4.22 -4.39 21.95
C ALA A 182 5.29 -5.11 21.09
N GLY A 183 5.74 -4.46 20.01
CA GLY A 183 6.70 -5.04 19.07
C GLY A 183 6.09 -5.66 17.80
N ASP A 184 4.78 -5.91 17.76
CA ASP A 184 4.13 -6.43 16.55
C ASP A 184 4.21 -5.46 15.36
N LEU A 185 4.28 -4.15 15.63
CA LEU A 185 4.39 -3.11 14.62
C LEU A 185 5.63 -2.25 14.85
N GLY A 186 6.52 -2.22 13.85
CA GLY A 186 7.70 -1.38 13.79
C GLY A 186 7.55 -0.21 12.82
N TYR A 187 8.65 0.51 12.55
CA TYR A 187 8.66 1.58 11.55
C TYR A 187 8.42 0.99 10.15
N ARG A 188 7.30 1.34 9.54
CA ARG A 188 6.86 0.83 8.22
C ARG A 188 6.84 -0.70 8.10
N SER A 189 6.57 -1.39 9.20
CA SER A 189 6.54 -2.86 9.26
C SER A 189 5.51 -3.37 10.25
N SER A 190 5.05 -4.60 10.03
CA SER A 190 4.11 -5.29 10.90
C SER A 190 4.24 -6.80 10.71
N VAL A 191 4.08 -7.59 11.79
CA VAL A 191 3.98 -9.05 11.72
C VAL A 191 2.71 -9.52 11.00
N TYR A 192 1.71 -8.63 10.85
CA TYR A 192 0.45 -8.88 10.16
C TYR A 192 0.51 -8.61 8.66
N ALA A 193 1.71 -8.31 8.11
CA ALA A 193 1.90 -8.13 6.68
C ALA A 193 2.12 -9.47 5.96
N PHE A 194 1.58 -9.59 4.73
CA PHE A 194 1.86 -10.74 3.86
C PHE A 194 3.40 -10.88 3.62
N PRO A 195 3.96 -12.10 3.62
CA PRO A 195 3.30 -13.41 3.52
C PRO A 195 2.85 -14.04 4.86
N ASN A 196 3.18 -13.46 6.01
CA ASN A 196 2.88 -14.05 7.32
C ASN A 196 1.37 -14.13 7.57
N ALA A 197 0.67 -13.02 7.33
CA ALA A 197 -0.76 -12.90 7.52
C ALA A 197 -1.38 -11.91 6.53
N VAL A 198 -2.70 -11.94 6.38
CA VAL A 198 -3.49 -10.95 5.64
C VAL A 198 -4.55 -10.38 6.56
N VAL A 199 -4.51 -9.06 6.78
CA VAL A 199 -5.50 -8.37 7.61
C VAL A 199 -6.85 -8.36 6.92
N ALA A 200 -7.89 -8.89 7.57
CA ALA A 200 -9.28 -8.86 7.14
C ALA A 200 -10.12 -7.83 7.90
N GLY A 201 -9.69 -7.44 9.10
CA GLY A 201 -10.34 -6.41 9.92
C GLY A 201 -9.42 -5.93 11.04
N ALA A 202 -9.76 -4.79 11.64
CA ALA A 202 -9.01 -4.19 12.74
C ALA A 202 -9.95 -3.55 13.76
N GLU A 203 -9.57 -3.56 15.03
CA GLU A 203 -10.21 -2.84 16.10
C GLU A 203 -9.22 -1.85 16.71
N PHE A 204 -9.67 -0.61 16.83
CA PHE A 204 -8.90 0.46 17.44
C PHE A 204 -9.54 0.86 18.77
N GLU A 205 -8.74 1.09 19.80
CA GLU A 205 -9.18 1.70 21.06
C GLU A 205 -8.87 3.18 20.98
N LEU A 206 -9.90 4.00 20.98
CA LEU A 206 -9.80 5.45 20.86
C LEU A 206 -10.13 6.12 22.20
N ALA A 207 -9.79 7.39 22.34
CA ALA A 207 -10.16 8.19 23.49
C ALA A 207 -11.43 9.01 23.20
N VAL A 208 -12.20 9.33 24.23
CA VAL A 208 -13.25 10.34 24.11
C VAL A 208 -12.59 11.70 23.85
N ASP A 209 -13.12 12.47 22.90
CA ASP A 209 -12.66 13.83 22.58
C ASP A 209 -13.16 14.81 23.66
N ALA A 210 -12.54 14.73 24.85
CA ALA A 210 -13.00 15.47 26.02
C ALA A 210 -12.82 17.00 25.89
N ASP A 211 -11.88 17.45 25.07
CA ASP A 211 -11.62 18.86 24.78
C ASP A 211 -12.40 19.41 23.57
N GLY A 212 -13.07 18.55 22.79
CA GLY A 212 -13.79 18.91 21.58
C GLY A 212 -12.89 19.33 20.42
N GLU A 213 -11.57 19.09 20.50
CA GLU A 213 -10.57 19.60 19.59
C GLU A 213 -10.18 18.64 18.46
N ALA A 214 -10.67 17.37 18.48
CA ALA A 214 -10.29 16.36 17.46
C ALA A 214 -10.62 16.83 16.04
N ARG A 215 -11.77 17.48 15.85
CA ARG A 215 -12.15 18.04 14.55
C ARG A 215 -11.17 19.11 14.08
N ARG A 216 -10.81 20.04 14.94
CA ARG A 216 -9.85 21.12 14.63
C ARG A 216 -8.47 20.57 14.30
N ARG A 217 -7.97 19.60 15.11
CA ARG A 217 -6.70 18.91 14.83
C ARG A 217 -6.71 18.21 13.48
N MET A 218 -7.80 17.50 13.14
CA MET A 218 -7.96 16.82 11.87
C MET A 218 -7.94 17.82 10.69
N GLU A 219 -8.67 18.93 10.79
CA GLU A 219 -8.71 19.98 9.77
C GLU A 219 -7.33 20.61 9.57
N GLU A 220 -6.61 20.89 10.66
CA GLU A 220 -5.25 21.41 10.62
C GLU A 220 -4.28 20.44 9.89
N PHE A 221 -4.31 19.14 10.21
CA PHE A 221 -3.48 18.16 9.52
C PHE A 221 -3.83 18.05 8.01
N ASN A 222 -5.11 18.09 7.68
CA ASN A 222 -5.54 18.07 6.28
C ASN A 222 -5.10 19.33 5.52
N MET A 223 -5.17 20.51 6.14
CA MET A 223 -4.70 21.76 5.57
C MET A 223 -3.19 21.73 5.34
N ARG A 224 -2.38 21.36 6.34
CA ARG A 224 -0.92 21.19 6.21
C ARG A 224 -0.56 20.21 5.09
N ARG A 225 -1.35 19.12 4.93
CA ARG A 225 -1.15 18.14 3.86
C ARG A 225 -1.41 18.75 2.50
N LYS A 226 -2.54 19.46 2.34
CA LYS A 226 -2.91 20.13 1.09
C LYS A 226 -1.87 21.18 0.67
N GLU A 227 -1.34 21.91 1.64
CA GLU A 227 -0.30 22.93 1.38
C GLU A 227 1.03 22.31 0.95
N LYS A 228 1.45 21.21 1.61
CA LYS A 228 2.82 20.67 1.47
C LYS A 228 2.95 19.49 0.51
N GLN A 229 1.87 18.76 0.21
CA GLN A 229 1.95 17.56 -0.65
C GLN A 229 1.32 17.79 -2.03
N PRO A 230 1.86 17.14 -3.09
CA PRO A 230 1.38 17.29 -4.47
C PRO A 230 0.14 16.43 -4.73
N LEU A 231 -0.97 16.72 -4.02
CA LEU A 231 -2.19 15.92 -4.06
C LEU A 231 -2.92 15.99 -5.41
N GLU A 232 -2.57 16.96 -6.24
CA GLU A 232 -3.07 17.18 -7.60
C GLU A 232 -2.52 16.18 -8.63
N TYR A 233 -1.39 15.51 -8.31
CA TYR A 233 -0.76 14.54 -9.19
C TYR A 233 -0.86 13.12 -8.66
N PRO A 234 -1.00 12.11 -9.55
CA PRO A 234 -0.87 10.71 -9.18
C PRO A 234 0.51 10.42 -8.58
N SER A 235 0.55 9.70 -7.45
CA SER A 235 1.79 9.28 -6.79
C SER A 235 1.54 8.06 -5.90
N ALA A 236 2.61 7.47 -5.39
CA ALA A 236 2.56 6.42 -4.37
C ALA A 236 2.93 6.95 -2.96
N GLY A 237 2.66 8.24 -2.68
CA GLY A 237 3.07 8.88 -1.43
C GLY A 237 4.56 9.23 -1.39
N SER A 238 5.14 9.24 -0.18
CA SER A 238 6.58 9.46 -0.02
C SER A 238 7.35 8.31 -0.66
N THR A 239 8.28 8.64 -1.56
CA THR A 239 9.02 7.63 -2.32
C THR A 239 10.08 6.92 -1.46
N PHE A 240 10.66 7.63 -0.49
CA PHE A 240 11.75 7.14 0.33
C PHE A 240 11.37 7.11 1.81
N LYS A 241 11.91 6.12 2.53
CA LYS A 241 11.89 6.06 3.99
C LYS A 241 12.65 7.25 4.57
N ARG A 242 12.33 7.59 5.80
CA ARG A 242 13.10 8.57 6.55
C ARG A 242 14.44 7.98 6.97
N PRO A 243 15.61 8.53 6.52
CA PRO A 243 16.91 8.10 6.98
C PRO A 243 17.14 8.49 8.45
N GLU A 244 17.97 7.76 9.14
CA GLU A 244 18.34 8.09 10.51
C GLU A 244 18.95 9.50 10.61
N GLY A 245 18.47 10.30 11.54
CA GLY A 245 18.91 11.69 11.73
C GLY A 245 18.53 12.70 10.67
N HIS A 246 17.87 12.28 9.57
CA HIS A 246 17.58 13.13 8.42
C HIS A 246 16.13 13.05 7.95
N PHE A 247 15.75 13.93 7.05
CA PHE A 247 14.49 13.86 6.29
C PHE A 247 14.83 13.69 4.81
N ALA A 248 14.36 12.61 4.18
CA ALA A 248 14.63 12.33 2.77
C ALA A 248 14.27 13.50 1.85
N GLY A 249 13.08 14.10 2.02
CA GLY A 249 12.66 15.26 1.23
C GLY A 249 13.59 16.47 1.38
N ALA A 250 14.14 16.73 2.58
CA ALA A 250 15.09 17.84 2.78
C ALA A 250 16.43 17.61 2.06
N LEU A 251 16.97 16.36 2.14
CA LEU A 251 18.20 16.01 1.43
C LEU A 251 18.03 16.13 -0.10
N ILE A 252 16.90 15.65 -0.62
CA ILE A 252 16.59 15.74 -2.07
C ILE A 252 16.44 17.20 -2.52
N GLU A 253 15.82 18.04 -1.69
CA GLU A 253 15.69 19.47 -1.96
C GLU A 253 17.05 20.18 -1.93
N GLN A 254 17.89 19.90 -0.93
CA GLN A 254 19.25 20.46 -0.81
C GLN A 254 20.14 20.01 -1.98
N ALA A 255 19.98 18.79 -2.48
CA ALA A 255 20.64 18.30 -3.68
C ALA A 255 20.13 18.97 -4.99
N GLY A 256 19.20 19.94 -4.90
CA GLY A 256 18.68 20.69 -6.05
C GLY A 256 17.81 19.86 -7.00
N LEU A 257 17.20 18.76 -6.53
CA LEU A 257 16.51 17.78 -7.38
C LEU A 257 15.01 18.04 -7.58
N LYS A 258 14.41 19.08 -6.95
CA LYS A 258 13.02 19.47 -7.21
C LYS A 258 12.81 19.78 -8.69
N GLY A 259 11.73 19.26 -9.28
CA GLY A 259 11.41 19.46 -10.70
C GLY A 259 12.23 18.59 -11.67
N THR A 260 13.17 17.78 -11.17
CA THR A 260 13.93 16.85 -12.03
C THR A 260 12.99 15.81 -12.63
N ARG A 261 13.08 15.64 -13.97
CA ARG A 261 12.20 14.74 -14.74
C ARG A 261 12.96 13.66 -15.47
N ILE A 262 12.35 12.47 -15.54
CA ILE A 262 12.70 11.40 -16.47
C ILE A 262 11.39 10.90 -17.08
N GLY A 263 11.24 11.06 -18.39
CA GLY A 263 9.99 10.74 -19.09
C GLY A 263 8.79 11.48 -18.47
N GLY A 264 7.77 10.74 -18.07
CA GLY A 264 6.58 11.29 -17.41
C GLY A 264 6.70 11.41 -15.88
N ALA A 265 7.78 10.93 -15.25
CA ALA A 265 8.00 11.00 -13.81
C ALA A 265 8.77 12.28 -13.42
N GLU A 266 8.40 12.90 -12.29
CA GLU A 266 9.04 14.14 -11.80
C GLU A 266 9.21 14.10 -10.28
N VAL A 267 10.35 14.55 -9.77
CA VAL A 267 10.50 14.90 -8.34
C VAL A 267 9.64 16.14 -8.09
N SER A 268 8.62 16.00 -7.25
CA SER A 268 7.66 17.07 -7.05
C SER A 268 8.33 18.40 -6.61
N PRO A 269 8.08 19.52 -7.30
CA PRO A 269 8.56 20.83 -6.88
C PRO A 269 7.93 21.29 -5.55
N LYS A 270 6.73 20.76 -5.21
CA LYS A 270 6.02 21.08 -3.97
C LYS A 270 6.60 20.32 -2.76
N HIS A 271 6.97 19.04 -2.94
CA HIS A 271 7.52 18.20 -1.89
C HIS A 271 8.54 17.21 -2.47
N ALA A 272 9.81 17.45 -2.28
CA ALA A 272 10.89 16.68 -2.90
C ALA A 272 10.93 15.18 -2.51
N GLY A 273 10.29 14.77 -1.41
CA GLY A 273 10.13 13.37 -1.04
C GLY A 273 9.12 12.58 -1.89
N PHE A 274 8.41 13.24 -2.82
CA PHE A 274 7.43 12.63 -3.71
C PHE A 274 7.96 12.59 -5.15
N ILE A 275 7.82 11.45 -5.79
CA ILE A 275 7.86 11.36 -7.25
C ILE A 275 6.42 11.29 -7.73
N VAL A 276 6.08 12.13 -8.71
CA VAL A 276 4.73 12.26 -9.26
C VAL A 276 4.69 11.85 -10.72
N ASN A 277 3.51 11.39 -11.16
CA ASN A 277 3.23 11.12 -12.57
C ASN A 277 2.59 12.37 -13.18
N CYS A 278 3.36 13.10 -14.00
CA CYS A 278 2.92 14.29 -14.72
C CYS A 278 2.14 13.99 -16.00
N GLY A 279 1.84 12.73 -16.26
CA GLY A 279 1.17 12.21 -17.45
C GLY A 279 2.08 11.26 -18.23
N GLY A 280 1.58 10.03 -18.45
CA GLY A 280 2.29 9.01 -19.22
C GLY A 280 3.57 8.45 -18.59
N ALA A 281 3.81 8.65 -17.29
CA ALA A 281 4.96 8.07 -16.62
C ALA A 281 4.92 6.53 -16.66
N THR A 282 6.07 5.94 -16.91
CA THR A 282 6.30 4.49 -16.88
C THR A 282 6.95 4.06 -15.57
N CYS A 283 6.86 2.78 -15.25
CA CYS A 283 7.61 2.19 -14.13
C CYS A 283 9.12 2.42 -14.31
N ALA A 284 9.62 2.28 -15.53
CA ALA A 284 11.03 2.54 -15.85
C ALA A 284 11.44 3.99 -15.57
N ASP A 285 10.61 4.98 -15.94
CA ASP A 285 10.88 6.39 -15.66
C ASP A 285 11.05 6.64 -14.16
N VAL A 286 10.13 6.08 -13.35
CA VAL A 286 10.17 6.23 -11.89
C VAL A 286 11.39 5.55 -11.28
N LEU A 287 11.73 4.34 -11.74
CA LEU A 287 12.92 3.61 -11.25
C LEU A 287 14.22 4.36 -11.57
N ASN A 288 14.36 4.84 -12.80
CA ASN A 288 15.52 5.63 -13.20
C ASN A 288 15.63 6.93 -12.39
N LEU A 289 14.49 7.58 -12.10
CA LEU A 289 14.47 8.79 -11.27
C LEU A 289 14.80 8.49 -9.80
N ILE A 290 14.34 7.35 -9.25
CA ILE A 290 14.73 6.88 -7.91
C ILE A 290 16.24 6.67 -7.84
N ASP A 291 16.84 6.01 -8.82
CA ASP A 291 18.28 5.71 -8.85
C ASP A 291 19.10 7.00 -8.98
N LEU A 292 18.69 7.93 -9.84
CA LEU A 292 19.32 9.25 -9.95
C LEU A 292 19.27 10.01 -8.62
N VAL A 293 18.11 10.04 -7.94
CA VAL A 293 17.97 10.72 -6.64
C VAL A 293 18.88 10.07 -5.59
N ARG A 294 18.92 8.73 -5.53
CA ARG A 294 19.78 7.99 -4.58
C ARG A 294 21.25 8.29 -4.80
N GLU A 295 21.71 8.25 -6.05
CA GLU A 295 23.08 8.53 -6.42
C GLU A 295 23.51 9.96 -6.02
N ARG A 296 22.68 10.96 -6.36
CA ARG A 296 22.99 12.36 -6.08
C ARG A 296 23.01 12.66 -4.59
N VAL A 297 22.02 12.18 -3.82
CA VAL A 297 21.97 12.36 -2.37
C VAL A 297 23.15 11.64 -1.69
N TYR A 298 23.47 10.42 -2.13
CA TYR A 298 24.63 9.70 -1.58
C TYR A 298 25.95 10.44 -1.86
N LYS A 299 26.16 10.92 -3.08
CA LYS A 299 27.35 11.66 -3.48
C LYS A 299 27.55 12.93 -2.67
N GLU A 300 26.46 13.64 -2.35
CA GLU A 300 26.52 14.95 -1.70
C GLU A 300 26.55 14.86 -0.18
N PHE A 301 25.79 13.91 0.40
CA PHE A 301 25.60 13.83 1.85
C PHE A 301 26.08 12.53 2.49
N GLY A 302 26.52 11.53 1.71
CA GLY A 302 26.89 10.20 2.20
C GLY A 302 25.70 9.36 2.71
N VAL A 303 24.46 9.80 2.49
CA VAL A 303 23.23 9.15 2.99
C VAL A 303 22.60 8.33 1.88
N LEU A 304 22.47 7.01 2.11
CA LEU A 304 21.80 6.11 1.17
C LEU A 304 20.29 6.11 1.44
N LEU A 305 19.51 6.62 0.47
CA LEU A 305 18.05 6.60 0.56
C LEU A 305 17.49 5.22 0.21
N GLU A 306 16.55 4.73 1.04
CA GLU A 306 15.81 3.49 0.79
C GLU A 306 14.40 3.80 0.28
N PRO A 307 13.94 3.18 -0.81
CA PRO A 307 12.56 3.30 -1.25
C PRO A 307 11.56 2.81 -0.18
N GLU A 308 10.49 3.59 0.06
CA GLU A 308 9.35 3.18 0.89
C GLU A 308 8.28 2.52 0.03
N ILE A 309 8.14 2.95 -1.22
CA ILE A 309 7.20 2.37 -2.18
C ILE A 309 7.55 0.91 -2.48
N LYS A 310 6.52 0.08 -2.62
CA LYS A 310 6.69 -1.34 -2.97
C LYS A 310 6.74 -1.48 -4.49
N ILE A 311 7.89 -1.93 -4.99
CA ILE A 311 8.14 -2.17 -6.41
C ILE A 311 7.77 -3.62 -6.71
N ILE A 312 6.88 -3.84 -7.67
CA ILE A 312 6.41 -5.16 -8.13
C ILE A 312 6.80 -5.30 -9.61
N LYS A 313 7.66 -6.30 -9.86
CA LYS A 313 8.20 -6.59 -11.20
C LYS A 313 7.76 -7.96 -11.67
#